data_301afdaa9b62057b86f4920a9e456d24
#
_entry.id   301afdaa9b62057b86f4920a9e456d24
#
_cell.length_a   1.000
_cell.length_b   1.000
_cell.length_c   1.000
_cell.angle_alpha   90.00
_cell.angle_beta   90.00
_cell.angle_gamma   90.00
#
_symmetry.space_group_name_H-M   'P 1'
#
loop_
_entity.id
_entity.type
_entity.pdbx_description
1 polymer ?
#
loop_
_entity_poly.entity_id
_entity_poly.type
_entity_poly.pdbx_seq_one_letter_code
_entity_poly.pdbx_strand_id
1 'polypeptide(L)'
;MDPQLVQQRLGHPFKDASLLQQALTHRSHSALHNERLEFLGDSVLNCVVASLLFERYDKIDEGDLSRLRANLVKQQSLYEIAQRLELSQFLRLGEGELKSGGFRRPSILADTLEALFGAIFLDSGFEAARAVIRSLYVPVLEHVDPKTLGKDAKTLLQEFLQGKKIPLPQY
;
A
#
# COMPACT_ATOMS: atom_id res chain seq x y z
N MET A 1 9.29 14.21 17.13
CA MET A 1 8.08 13.39 17.25
C MET A 1 8.49 11.98 17.67
N ASP A 2 7.71 11.32 18.54
CA ASP A 2 8.11 10.07 19.17
C ASP A 2 8.08 8.89 18.18
N PRO A 3 9.21 8.24 17.86
CA PRO A 3 9.26 7.08 16.99
C PRO A 3 8.50 5.86 17.54
N GLN A 4 8.21 5.83 18.84
CA GLN A 4 7.44 4.74 19.43
C GLN A 4 5.99 4.75 18.97
N LEU A 5 5.43 5.92 18.69
CA LEU A 5 4.03 6.05 18.27
C LEU A 5 3.80 5.40 16.90
N VAL A 6 4.70 5.58 15.93
CA VAL A 6 4.54 4.92 14.62
C VAL A 6 4.67 3.40 14.73
N GLN A 7 5.56 2.91 15.60
CA GLN A 7 5.70 1.48 15.88
C GLN A 7 4.43 0.88 16.49
N GLN A 8 3.81 1.59 17.43
CA GLN A 8 2.53 1.18 18.03
C GLN A 8 1.42 1.11 16.97
N ARG A 9 1.33 2.10 16.09
CA ARG A 9 0.33 2.14 15.01
C ARG A 9 0.52 1.03 13.98
N LEU A 10 1.77 0.70 13.67
CA LEU A 10 2.12 -0.43 12.79
C LEU A 10 1.92 -1.80 13.48
N GLY A 11 1.91 -1.82 14.81
CA GLY A 11 1.93 -3.06 15.57
C GLY A 11 3.26 -3.81 15.48
N HIS A 12 4.37 -3.10 15.20
CA HIS A 12 5.69 -3.70 15.06
C HIS A 12 6.76 -2.90 15.81
N PRO A 13 7.38 -3.48 16.84
CA PRO A 13 8.55 -2.90 17.49
C PRO A 13 9.82 -3.20 16.67
N PHE A 14 10.52 -2.16 16.22
CA PHE A 14 11.79 -2.34 15.50
C PHE A 14 12.91 -2.71 16.47
N LYS A 15 13.70 -3.72 16.10
CA LYS A 15 14.95 -4.09 16.76
C LYS A 15 16.07 -3.11 16.41
N ASP A 16 16.11 -2.71 15.13
CA ASP A 16 17.02 -1.69 14.60
C ASP A 16 16.25 -0.40 14.29
N ALA A 17 16.38 0.58 15.19
CA ALA A 17 15.74 1.89 15.03
C ALA A 17 16.24 2.67 13.81
N SER A 18 17.43 2.36 13.28
CA SER A 18 17.98 3.02 12.10
C SER A 18 17.18 2.67 10.83
N LEU A 19 16.65 1.45 10.72
CA LEU A 19 15.78 1.03 9.62
C LEU A 19 14.46 1.80 9.61
N LEU A 20 13.84 1.98 10.78
CA LEU A 20 12.65 2.81 10.91
C LEU A 20 12.93 4.25 10.48
N GLN A 21 14.02 4.83 10.97
CA GLN A 21 14.40 6.20 10.63
C GLN A 21 14.65 6.35 9.12
N GLN A 22 15.35 5.41 8.51
CA GLN A 22 15.60 5.42 7.06
C GLN A 22 14.28 5.30 6.26
N ALA A 23 13.36 4.43 6.66
CA ALA A 23 12.06 4.28 6.01
C ALA A 23 11.23 5.57 6.02
N LEU A 24 11.34 6.37 7.08
CA LEU A 24 10.65 7.66 7.24
C LEU A 24 11.39 8.84 6.58
N THR A 25 12.57 8.61 5.98
CA THR A 25 13.42 9.66 5.41
C THR A 25 13.27 9.74 3.90
N HIS A 26 12.73 10.86 3.42
CA HIS A 26 12.64 11.17 2.01
C HIS A 26 14.02 11.66 1.46
N ARG A 27 14.26 11.43 0.17
CA ARG A 27 15.51 11.83 -0.51
C ARG A 27 15.84 13.32 -0.42
N SER A 28 14.86 14.18 -0.20
CA SER A 28 15.08 15.61 -0.01
C SER A 28 15.75 15.94 1.32
N HIS A 29 15.68 15.04 2.29
CA HIS A 29 16.22 15.26 3.64
C HIS A 29 17.69 14.85 3.76
N SER A 30 18.06 13.66 3.26
CA SER A 30 19.43 13.16 3.37
C SER A 30 19.74 12.09 2.32
N ALA A 31 21.04 11.80 2.14
CA ALA A 31 21.50 10.76 1.21
C ALA A 31 21.09 9.34 1.64
N LEU A 32 20.96 9.10 2.94
CA LEU A 32 20.43 7.83 3.46
C LEU A 32 18.90 7.96 3.57
N HIS A 33 18.22 7.62 2.51
CA HIS A 33 16.78 7.77 2.35
C HIS A 33 16.07 6.44 2.03
N ASN A 34 14.77 6.50 1.76
CA ASN A 34 13.88 5.35 1.75
C ASN A 34 13.66 4.67 0.39
N GLU A 35 14.19 5.18 -0.73
CA GLU A 35 13.84 4.63 -2.07
C GLU A 35 14.21 3.15 -2.24
N ARG A 36 15.33 2.69 -1.69
CA ARG A 36 15.69 1.27 -1.76
C ARG A 36 14.83 0.37 -0.88
N LEU A 37 14.37 0.91 0.25
CA LEU A 37 13.44 0.21 1.13
C LEU A 37 12.03 0.15 0.50
N GLU A 38 11.60 1.21 -0.17
CA GLU A 38 10.38 1.24 -0.98
C GLU A 38 10.39 0.15 -2.06
N PHE A 39 11.47 0.07 -2.85
CA PHE A 39 11.64 -0.97 -3.87
C PHE A 39 11.47 -2.39 -3.29
N LEU A 40 12.10 -2.68 -2.17
CA LEU A 40 11.97 -3.97 -1.49
C LEU A 40 10.55 -4.18 -0.94
N GLY A 41 10.02 -3.15 -0.30
CA GLY A 41 8.69 -3.17 0.31
C GLY A 41 7.56 -3.36 -0.70
N ASP A 42 7.67 -2.80 -1.90
CA ASP A 42 6.73 -3.06 -3.00
C ASP A 42 6.63 -4.55 -3.32
N SER A 43 7.75 -5.24 -3.43
CA SER A 43 7.77 -6.68 -3.70
C SER A 43 7.17 -7.51 -2.57
N VAL A 44 7.49 -7.18 -1.32
CA VAL A 44 6.93 -7.84 -0.13
C VAL A 44 5.43 -7.61 -0.06
N LEU A 45 4.98 -6.38 -0.27
CA LEU A 45 3.56 -6.02 -0.29
C LEU A 45 2.79 -6.80 -1.34
N ASN A 46 3.27 -6.84 -2.58
CA ASN A 46 2.65 -7.57 -3.67
C ASN A 46 2.51 -9.07 -3.37
N CYS A 47 3.55 -9.68 -2.80
CA CYS A 47 3.53 -11.09 -2.39
C CYS A 47 2.46 -11.34 -1.32
N VAL A 48 2.43 -10.53 -0.27
CA VAL A 48 1.48 -10.71 0.84
C VAL A 48 0.06 -10.48 0.39
N VAL A 49 -0.22 -9.41 -0.37
CA VAL A 49 -1.57 -9.12 -0.87
C VAL A 49 -2.04 -10.21 -1.81
N ALA A 50 -1.19 -10.73 -2.70
CA ALA A 50 -1.52 -11.88 -3.55
C ALA A 50 -1.91 -13.11 -2.71
N SER A 51 -1.16 -13.41 -1.66
CA SER A 51 -1.46 -14.52 -0.73
C SER A 51 -2.81 -14.33 -0.04
N LEU A 52 -3.09 -13.13 0.47
CA LEU A 52 -4.37 -12.81 1.11
C LEU A 52 -5.56 -12.97 0.17
N LEU A 53 -5.42 -12.54 -1.09
CA LEU A 53 -6.46 -12.68 -2.10
C LEU A 53 -6.67 -14.14 -2.49
N PHE A 54 -5.59 -14.90 -2.65
CA PHE A 54 -5.64 -16.32 -2.97
C PHE A 54 -6.34 -17.13 -1.86
N GLU A 55 -6.03 -16.84 -0.62
CA GLU A 55 -6.67 -17.50 0.54
C GLU A 55 -8.16 -17.14 0.67
N ARG A 56 -8.52 -15.89 0.36
CA ARG A 56 -9.88 -15.37 0.56
C ARG A 56 -10.85 -15.74 -0.55
N TYR A 57 -10.36 -15.85 -1.80
CA TYR A 57 -11.19 -16.01 -2.98
C TYR A 57 -10.81 -17.25 -3.80
N ASP A 58 -11.34 -18.40 -3.41
CA ASP A 58 -11.05 -19.71 -4.01
C ASP A 58 -11.69 -19.91 -5.41
N LYS A 59 -12.68 -19.09 -5.77
CA LYS A 59 -13.48 -19.24 -7.01
C LYS A 59 -13.26 -18.11 -8.03
N ILE A 60 -12.33 -17.20 -7.76
CA ILE A 60 -12.03 -16.08 -8.64
C ILE A 60 -10.85 -16.46 -9.54
N ASP A 61 -10.96 -16.14 -10.84
CA ASP A 61 -9.89 -16.42 -11.78
C ASP A 61 -8.66 -15.53 -11.61
N GLU A 62 -7.56 -15.89 -12.25
CA GLU A 62 -6.29 -15.17 -12.16
C GLU A 62 -6.40 -13.71 -12.62
N GLY A 63 -7.17 -13.44 -13.69
CA GLY A 63 -7.33 -12.08 -14.20
C GLY A 63 -8.02 -11.17 -13.20
N ASP A 64 -9.03 -11.66 -12.50
CA ASP A 64 -9.72 -10.91 -11.45
C ASP A 64 -8.84 -10.77 -10.20
N LEU A 65 -8.10 -11.80 -9.80
CA LEU A 65 -7.14 -11.72 -8.71
C LEU A 65 -6.05 -10.67 -8.99
N SER A 66 -5.52 -10.63 -10.20
CA SER A 66 -4.52 -9.65 -10.62
C SER A 66 -5.08 -8.21 -10.61
N ARG A 67 -6.33 -8.03 -11.05
CA ARG A 67 -7.01 -6.73 -10.97
C ARG A 67 -7.25 -6.27 -9.54
N LEU A 68 -7.72 -7.16 -8.67
CA LEU A 68 -7.89 -6.89 -7.24
C LEU A 68 -6.57 -6.46 -6.59
N ARG A 69 -5.51 -7.22 -6.82
CA ARG A 69 -4.17 -6.87 -6.32
C ARG A 69 -3.76 -5.50 -6.79
N ALA A 70 -3.82 -5.22 -8.08
CA ALA A 70 -3.43 -3.91 -8.64
C ALA A 70 -4.19 -2.75 -7.99
N ASN A 71 -5.48 -2.91 -7.70
CA ASN A 71 -6.26 -1.89 -7.01
C ASN A 71 -5.90 -1.72 -5.54
N LEU A 72 -5.55 -2.81 -4.86
CA LEU A 72 -5.21 -2.77 -3.44
C LEU A 72 -3.82 -2.19 -3.17
N VAL A 73 -2.89 -2.33 -4.13
CA VAL A 73 -1.50 -1.85 -3.97
C VAL A 73 -1.20 -0.56 -4.72
N LYS A 74 -2.19 0.02 -5.41
CA LYS A 74 -2.00 1.30 -6.10
C LYS A 74 -1.76 2.45 -5.11
N GLN A 75 -1.12 3.51 -5.60
CA GLN A 75 -0.77 4.69 -4.80
C GLN A 75 -1.93 5.22 -3.96
N GLN A 76 -3.13 5.32 -4.50
CA GLN A 76 -4.29 5.85 -3.77
C GLN A 76 -4.65 4.98 -2.56
N SER A 77 -4.64 3.65 -2.72
CA SER A 77 -4.96 2.72 -1.64
C SER A 77 -3.91 2.76 -0.53
N LEU A 78 -2.63 2.81 -0.91
CA LEU A 78 -1.52 2.97 0.05
C LEU A 78 -1.58 4.31 0.77
N TYR A 79 -1.90 5.38 0.06
CA TYR A 79 -2.09 6.71 0.65
C TYR A 79 -3.18 6.71 1.73
N GLU A 80 -4.32 6.08 1.47
CA GLU A 80 -5.41 5.97 2.46
C GLU A 80 -5.00 5.19 3.71
N ILE A 81 -4.20 4.14 3.56
CA ILE A 81 -3.63 3.41 4.70
C ILE A 81 -2.64 4.30 5.46
N ALA A 82 -1.76 4.99 4.74
CA ALA A 82 -0.78 5.91 5.33
C ALA A 82 -1.45 7.06 6.10
N GLN A 83 -2.59 7.56 5.60
CA GLN A 83 -3.39 8.56 6.31
C GLN A 83 -3.98 8.02 7.61
N ARG A 84 -4.52 6.80 7.61
CA ARG A 84 -5.04 6.15 8.83
C ARG A 84 -3.96 5.93 9.89
N LEU A 85 -2.74 5.68 9.45
CA LEU A 85 -1.56 5.59 10.32
C LEU A 85 -1.00 6.96 10.71
N GLU A 86 -1.55 8.04 10.14
CA GLU A 86 -1.07 9.42 10.31
C GLU A 86 0.44 9.57 10.03
N LEU A 87 0.94 8.92 8.99
CA LEU A 87 2.37 8.88 8.67
C LEU A 87 2.96 10.25 8.34
N SER A 88 2.15 11.21 7.91
CA SER A 88 2.58 12.59 7.61
C SER A 88 3.34 13.24 8.76
N GLN A 89 3.00 12.89 10.00
CA GLN A 89 3.62 13.45 11.21
C GLN A 89 5.05 12.96 11.45
N PHE A 90 5.43 11.84 10.85
CA PHE A 90 6.72 11.17 11.09
C PHE A 90 7.71 11.33 9.95
N LEU A 91 7.27 11.91 8.82
CA LEU A 91 8.11 12.08 7.64
C LEU A 91 9.28 13.03 7.91
N ARG A 92 10.46 12.62 7.46
CA ARG A 92 11.67 13.45 7.45
C ARG A 92 11.88 13.97 6.02
N LEU A 93 11.53 15.23 5.84
CA LEU A 93 11.60 15.95 4.56
C LEU A 93 12.61 17.08 4.63
N GLY A 94 13.23 17.43 3.51
CA GLY A 94 14.01 18.64 3.39
C GLY A 94 13.12 19.90 3.42
N GLU A 95 13.70 21.06 3.72
CA GLU A 95 12.95 22.31 3.90
C GLU A 95 12.09 22.69 2.69
N GLY A 96 12.60 22.49 1.47
CA GLY A 96 11.87 22.79 0.24
C GLY A 96 10.60 21.95 0.12
N GLU A 97 10.71 20.64 0.42
CA GLU A 97 9.60 19.72 0.37
C GLU A 97 8.57 20.00 1.49
N LEU A 98 9.03 20.38 2.68
CA LEU A 98 8.17 20.82 3.78
C LEU A 98 7.38 22.07 3.40
N LYS A 99 8.04 23.09 2.83
CA LYS A 99 7.40 24.35 2.41
C LYS A 99 6.37 24.13 1.29
N SER A 100 6.61 23.17 0.39
CA SER A 100 5.68 22.83 -0.70
C SER A 100 4.55 21.87 -0.29
N GLY A 101 4.46 21.51 0.99
CA GLY A 101 3.42 20.61 1.50
C GLY A 101 3.66 19.13 1.19
N GLY A 102 4.91 18.72 0.99
CA GLY A 102 5.28 17.34 0.68
C GLY A 102 4.77 16.30 1.68
N PHE A 103 4.62 16.68 2.96
CA PHE A 103 4.07 15.81 4.00
C PHE A 103 2.59 15.40 3.78
N ARG A 104 1.89 16.02 2.83
CA ARG A 104 0.53 15.66 2.42
C ARG A 104 0.48 14.99 1.05
N ARG A 105 1.62 14.88 0.36
CA ARG A 105 1.66 14.40 -1.02
C ARG A 105 1.40 12.89 -1.06
N PRO A 106 0.36 12.43 -1.82
CA PRO A 106 -0.01 11.02 -1.85
C PRO A 106 1.12 10.07 -2.23
N SER A 107 1.96 10.45 -3.21
CA SER A 107 3.10 9.64 -3.63
C SER A 107 4.11 9.45 -2.50
N ILE A 108 4.50 10.53 -1.79
CA ILE A 108 5.48 10.45 -0.70
C ILE A 108 4.97 9.56 0.43
N LEU A 109 3.68 9.66 0.78
CA LEU A 109 3.08 8.86 1.84
C LEU A 109 2.95 7.39 1.45
N ALA A 110 2.55 7.10 0.20
CA ALA A 110 2.49 5.74 -0.32
C ALA A 110 3.88 5.08 -0.36
N ASP A 111 4.88 5.76 -0.90
CA ASP A 111 6.26 5.28 -0.98
C ASP A 111 6.86 5.05 0.42
N THR A 112 6.54 5.91 1.38
CA THR A 112 6.97 5.75 2.77
C THR A 112 6.34 4.51 3.41
N LEU A 113 5.07 4.22 3.14
CA LEU A 113 4.42 3.01 3.65
C LEU A 113 5.09 1.75 3.09
N GLU A 114 5.38 1.71 1.80
CA GLU A 114 6.13 0.61 1.20
C GLU A 114 7.54 0.48 1.79
N ALA A 115 8.22 1.60 2.01
CA ALA A 115 9.53 1.60 2.66
C ALA A 115 9.48 1.04 4.08
N LEU A 116 8.41 1.31 4.83
CA LEU A 116 8.19 0.71 6.15
C LEU A 116 8.03 -0.81 6.06
N PHE A 117 7.31 -1.33 5.07
CA PHE A 117 7.21 -2.78 4.85
C PHE A 117 8.57 -3.40 4.52
N GLY A 118 9.38 -2.75 3.70
CA GLY A 118 10.75 -3.18 3.42
C GLY A 118 11.65 -3.16 4.66
N ALA A 119 11.53 -2.13 5.48
CA ALA A 119 12.27 -2.01 6.73
C ALA A 119 11.88 -3.10 7.74
N ILE A 120 10.60 -3.40 7.89
CA ILE A 120 10.12 -4.50 8.76
C ILE A 120 10.66 -5.85 8.28
N PHE A 121 10.64 -6.07 6.97
CA PHE A 121 11.20 -7.29 6.37
C PHE A 121 12.69 -7.47 6.71
N LEU A 122 13.49 -6.41 6.58
CA LEU A 122 14.92 -6.46 6.93
C LEU A 122 15.15 -6.62 8.43
N ASP A 123 14.34 -5.97 9.24
CA ASP A 123 14.45 -5.99 10.71
C ASP A 123 14.07 -7.34 11.32
N SER A 124 13.02 -7.96 10.84
CA SER A 124 12.38 -9.08 11.53
C SER A 124 11.88 -10.20 10.60
N GLY A 125 12.17 -10.13 9.31
CA GLY A 125 11.85 -11.18 8.34
C GLY A 125 10.45 -11.08 7.72
N PHE A 126 10.18 -12.02 6.80
CA PHE A 126 8.96 -12.02 6.00
C PHE A 126 7.69 -12.16 6.84
N GLU A 127 7.67 -13.04 7.85
CA GLU A 127 6.49 -13.28 8.66
C GLU A 127 6.08 -12.05 9.48
N ALA A 128 7.04 -11.25 9.95
CA ALA A 128 6.75 -9.98 10.62
C ALA A 128 6.13 -8.97 9.65
N ALA A 129 6.68 -8.82 8.45
CA ALA A 129 6.13 -7.97 7.41
C ALA A 129 4.72 -8.43 6.99
N ARG A 130 4.53 -9.74 6.80
CA ARG A 130 3.24 -10.34 6.50
C ARG A 130 2.18 -10.02 7.56
N ALA A 131 2.53 -10.15 8.84
CA ALA A 131 1.62 -9.88 9.94
C ALA A 131 1.15 -8.42 9.95
N VAL A 132 2.06 -7.46 9.74
CA VAL A 132 1.74 -6.03 9.67
C VAL A 132 0.86 -5.73 8.45
N ILE A 133 1.24 -6.18 7.26
CA ILE A 133 0.47 -5.96 6.03
C ILE A 133 -0.92 -6.58 6.17
N ARG A 134 -1.02 -7.80 6.66
CA ARG A 134 -2.32 -8.46 6.91
C ARG A 134 -3.22 -7.64 7.82
N SER A 135 -2.70 -7.14 8.94
CA SER A 135 -3.48 -6.33 9.88
C SER A 135 -4.02 -5.04 9.26
N LEU A 136 -3.28 -4.44 8.34
CA LEU A 136 -3.67 -3.23 7.64
C LEU A 136 -4.69 -3.49 6.51
N TYR A 137 -4.60 -4.63 5.84
CA TYR A 137 -5.43 -4.96 4.67
C TYR A 137 -6.71 -5.74 5.00
N VAL A 138 -6.77 -6.52 6.08
CA VAL A 138 -8.00 -7.24 6.46
C VAL A 138 -9.21 -6.33 6.55
N PRO A 139 -9.17 -5.15 7.20
CA PRO A 139 -10.29 -4.21 7.21
C PRO A 139 -10.65 -3.68 5.81
N VAL A 140 -9.67 -3.50 4.94
CA VAL A 140 -9.89 -3.07 3.55
C VAL A 140 -10.64 -4.15 2.76
N LEU A 141 -10.22 -5.40 2.90
CA LEU A 141 -10.81 -6.56 2.20
C LEU A 141 -12.26 -6.83 2.62
N GLU A 142 -12.66 -6.48 3.82
CA GLU A 142 -14.05 -6.61 4.29
C GLU A 142 -15.03 -5.74 3.50
N HIS A 143 -14.57 -4.65 2.91
CA HIS A 143 -15.37 -3.70 2.13
C HIS A 143 -15.19 -3.84 0.61
N VAL A 144 -14.49 -4.87 0.15
CA VAL A 144 -14.22 -5.12 -1.27
C VAL A 144 -15.27 -6.03 -1.86
N ASP A 145 -15.91 -5.59 -2.96
CA ASP A 145 -16.69 -6.47 -3.83
C ASP A 145 -15.81 -6.96 -4.99
N PRO A 146 -15.46 -8.26 -5.04
CA PRO A 146 -14.59 -8.80 -6.09
C PRO A 146 -15.15 -8.63 -7.50
N LYS A 147 -16.47 -8.51 -7.66
CA LYS A 147 -17.13 -8.40 -8.97
C LYS A 147 -17.00 -7.01 -9.58
N THR A 148 -16.87 -5.99 -8.75
CA THR A 148 -16.89 -4.58 -9.19
C THR A 148 -15.54 -3.89 -9.03
N LEU A 149 -14.70 -4.34 -8.11
CA LEU A 149 -13.41 -3.71 -7.84
C LEU A 149 -12.46 -3.88 -9.03
N GLY A 150 -11.91 -2.77 -9.51
CA GLY A 150 -10.96 -2.73 -10.62
C GLY A 150 -11.58 -2.74 -12.00
N LYS A 151 -12.89 -2.80 -12.11
CA LYS A 151 -13.60 -2.57 -13.36
C LYS A 151 -13.89 -1.08 -13.51
N ASP A 152 -13.48 -0.49 -14.62
CA ASP A 152 -13.90 0.87 -14.95
C ASP A 152 -15.38 0.90 -15.37
N ALA A 153 -15.97 2.10 -15.39
CA ALA A 153 -17.37 2.28 -15.76
C ALA A 153 -17.69 1.72 -17.15
N LYS A 154 -16.73 1.74 -18.07
CA LYS A 154 -16.87 1.20 -19.41
C LYS A 154 -16.99 -0.33 -19.41
N THR A 155 -16.11 -0.99 -18.67
CA THR A 155 -16.12 -2.45 -18.49
C THR A 155 -17.42 -2.92 -17.82
N LEU A 156 -17.85 -2.25 -16.75
CA LEU A 156 -19.11 -2.54 -16.07
C LEU A 156 -20.32 -2.37 -17.00
N LEU A 157 -20.35 -1.31 -17.81
CA LEU A 157 -21.39 -1.09 -18.80
C LEU A 157 -21.40 -2.17 -19.88
N GLN A 158 -20.20 -2.54 -20.39
CA GLN A 158 -20.10 -3.60 -21.40
C GLN A 158 -20.62 -4.95 -20.89
N GLU A 159 -20.23 -5.34 -19.67
CA GLU A 159 -20.72 -6.57 -19.05
C GLU A 159 -22.23 -6.55 -18.83
N PHE A 160 -22.79 -5.42 -18.40
CA PHE A 160 -24.21 -5.23 -18.22
C PHE A 160 -24.96 -5.39 -19.56
N LEU A 161 -24.48 -4.73 -20.63
CA LEU A 161 -25.09 -4.79 -21.95
C LEU A 161 -25.01 -6.21 -22.55
N GLN A 162 -23.85 -6.87 -22.41
CA GLN A 162 -23.68 -8.26 -22.85
C GLN A 162 -24.62 -9.21 -22.12
N GLY A 163 -24.75 -9.08 -20.82
CA GLY A 163 -25.66 -9.85 -19.97
C GLY A 163 -27.14 -9.66 -20.39
N LYS A 164 -27.49 -8.50 -20.91
CA LYS A 164 -28.82 -8.17 -21.44
C LYS A 164 -28.97 -8.46 -22.93
N LYS A 165 -27.94 -8.97 -23.60
CA LYS A 165 -27.90 -9.19 -25.07
C LYS A 165 -28.17 -7.90 -25.89
N ILE A 166 -27.78 -6.76 -25.36
CA ILE A 166 -27.86 -5.45 -26.02
C ILE A 166 -26.55 -5.19 -26.76
N PRO A 167 -26.57 -4.65 -28.00
CA PRO A 167 -25.35 -4.31 -28.74
C PRO A 167 -24.44 -3.34 -27.94
N LEU A 168 -23.11 -3.57 -28.04
CA LEU A 168 -22.15 -2.70 -27.40
C LEU A 168 -22.11 -1.31 -28.08
N PRO A 169 -21.87 -0.23 -27.30
CA PRO A 169 -21.67 1.10 -27.87
C PRO A 169 -20.48 1.10 -28.82
N GLN A 170 -20.65 1.73 -30.00
CA GLN A 170 -19.53 2.06 -30.89
C GLN A 170 -19.05 3.47 -30.57
N TYR A 171 -17.74 3.62 -30.32
CA TYR A 171 -17.11 4.89 -29.99
C TYR A 171 -16.34 5.43 -31.19
#